data_b69ef33fdf2f10ebc5498ab3338cb0b2
#
_entry.id   b69ef33fdf2f10ebc5498ab3338cb0b2
#
_cell.length_a   1.000
_cell.length_b   1.000
_cell.length_c   1.000
_cell.angle_alpha   90.00
_cell.angle_beta   90.00
_cell.angle_gamma   90.00
#
_symmetry.space_group_name_H-M   'P 1'
#
loop_
_entity.id
_entity.type
_entity.pdbx_description
1 polymer ?
#
loop_
_entity_poly.entity_id
_entity_poly.type
_entity_poly.pdbx_seq_one_letter_code
_entity_poly.pdbx_strand_id
1 'polypeptide(L)'
;ADKDKRRGLGRGLSALMADVAETQTVASEGAAEQYVPIEKISPNPEQPRKRFDPQDLDDLANSIREKGVIQPLIVRRRDDGTFEIVAGERRWRASQMAQLHELPIIVREFTDVEVLEVAIIENIQRADLNSIEEAAGYRQLMDRFGHTQEKMAEALGKSRSHIANLLRLLNLPENVLEMVRQGDLTAGHARTLVPSKNPEKLAKQIIAGGLSVRAAEALIKKEQQAENEGPNKRAAKSSNEKDADTRALEGDLSANLGLKVTLNHKPGQEAGQMVLHYTTMDELDELCQRLSAS
;
A
#
# COMPACT_ATOMS: atom_id res chain seq x y z
N ALA A 1 -12.98 -37.05 -14.13
CA ALA A 1 -13.65 -36.06 -14.98
C ALA A 1 -13.69 -34.69 -14.29
N ASP A 2 -12.53 -34.12 -13.92
CA ASP A 2 -12.49 -32.78 -13.28
C ASP A 2 -11.13 -32.07 -13.43
N LYS A 3 -10.47 -32.26 -14.57
CA LYS A 3 -9.15 -31.66 -14.84
C LYS A 3 -9.16 -30.53 -15.89
N ASP A 4 -10.28 -30.24 -16.54
CA ASP A 4 -10.34 -29.28 -17.65
C ASP A 4 -10.81 -27.86 -17.31
N LYS A 5 -11.23 -27.59 -16.06
CA LYS A 5 -11.71 -26.26 -15.66
C LYS A 5 -10.60 -25.24 -15.25
N ARG A 6 -9.33 -25.63 -15.23
CA ARG A 6 -8.23 -24.76 -14.79
C ARG A 6 -7.42 -24.10 -15.91
N ARG A 7 -7.77 -24.29 -17.18
CA ARG A 7 -6.97 -23.81 -18.35
C ARG A 7 -7.37 -22.42 -18.86
N GLY A 8 -8.44 -21.81 -18.39
CA GLY A 8 -8.97 -20.54 -18.95
C GLY A 8 -8.47 -19.25 -18.27
N LEU A 9 -8.13 -19.30 -16.98
CA LEU A 9 -7.93 -18.09 -16.15
C LEU A 9 -6.58 -17.35 -16.31
N GLY A 10 -5.65 -17.86 -17.07
CA GLY A 10 -4.34 -17.21 -17.26
C GLY A 10 -4.16 -16.51 -18.62
N ARG A 11 -5.08 -16.68 -19.55
CA ARG A 11 -4.95 -16.14 -20.92
C ARG A 11 -5.35 -14.67 -21.05
N GLY A 12 -6.36 -14.22 -20.31
CA GLY A 12 -6.83 -12.84 -20.37
C GLY A 12 -5.79 -11.83 -19.89
N LEU A 13 -5.18 -12.09 -18.73
CA LEU A 13 -4.15 -11.22 -18.16
C LEU A 13 -2.89 -11.19 -19.05
N SER A 14 -2.42 -12.35 -19.52
CA SER A 14 -1.24 -12.43 -20.41
C SER A 14 -1.50 -11.79 -21.77
N ALA A 15 -2.71 -11.90 -22.32
CA ALA A 15 -3.06 -11.29 -23.60
C ALA A 15 -3.12 -9.76 -23.51
N LEU A 16 -3.59 -9.22 -22.40
CA LEU A 16 -3.63 -7.78 -22.13
C LEU A 16 -2.26 -7.19 -21.83
N MET A 17 -1.41 -7.94 -21.13
CA MET A 17 -0.04 -7.51 -20.83
C MET A 17 0.85 -7.52 -22.05
N ALA A 18 0.68 -8.48 -22.97
CA ALA A 18 1.32 -8.46 -24.27
C ALA A 18 0.91 -7.20 -25.06
N ASP A 19 -0.37 -6.81 -25.01
CA ASP A 19 -0.87 -5.63 -25.73
C ASP A 19 -0.42 -4.30 -25.14
N VAL A 20 -0.31 -4.19 -23.80
CA VAL A 20 0.16 -2.95 -23.15
C VAL A 20 1.67 -2.78 -23.32
N ALA A 21 2.44 -3.87 -23.34
CA ALA A 21 3.89 -3.85 -23.60
C ALA A 21 4.23 -3.71 -25.08
N GLU A 22 3.40 -4.27 -25.99
CA GLU A 22 3.59 -4.22 -27.45
C GLU A 22 3.05 -2.93 -28.11
N THR A 23 2.33 -2.07 -27.40
CA THR A 23 1.89 -0.77 -27.95
C THR A 23 3.07 0.17 -28.24
N GLN A 24 4.32 -0.21 -27.90
CA GLN A 24 5.53 0.51 -28.32
C GLN A 24 6.26 -0.14 -29.50
N THR A 25 5.95 -1.37 -29.90
CA THR A 25 6.60 -2.01 -31.06
C THR A 25 5.68 -3.07 -31.70
N VAL A 26 5.35 -2.84 -32.96
CA VAL A 26 4.92 -3.82 -33.98
C VAL A 26 3.46 -4.26 -33.94
N ALA A 27 2.79 -4.04 -35.04
CA ALA A 27 1.56 -4.71 -35.45
C ALA A 27 1.67 -6.24 -35.26
N SER A 28 1.03 -6.78 -34.20
CA SER A 28 1.02 -8.21 -33.95
C SER A 28 -0.03 -8.90 -34.80
N GLU A 29 0.39 -9.96 -35.44
CA GLU A 29 -0.36 -10.90 -36.24
C GLU A 29 -1.63 -11.37 -35.51
N GLY A 30 -2.82 -11.01 -36.03
CA GLY A 30 -4.05 -11.72 -35.72
C GLY A 30 -5.35 -10.95 -35.55
N ALA A 31 -5.34 -9.67 -35.24
CA ALA A 31 -6.58 -8.89 -35.16
C ALA A 31 -6.48 -7.68 -36.09
N ALA A 32 -7.13 -7.77 -37.26
CA ALA A 32 -7.17 -6.67 -38.23
C ALA A 32 -7.94 -5.48 -37.62
N GLU A 33 -7.34 -4.29 -37.68
CA GLU A 33 -8.02 -3.04 -37.40
C GLU A 33 -9.15 -2.86 -38.43
N GLN A 34 -10.37 -2.58 -37.95
CA GLN A 34 -11.53 -2.32 -38.80
C GLN A 34 -12.20 -1.03 -38.36
N TYR A 35 -12.72 -0.29 -39.35
CA TYR A 35 -13.52 0.89 -39.10
C TYR A 35 -15.00 0.50 -39.01
N VAL A 36 -15.66 0.93 -37.95
CA VAL A 36 -17.05 0.58 -37.66
C VAL A 36 -17.82 1.86 -37.32
N PRO A 37 -19.07 2.00 -37.80
CA PRO A 37 -19.93 3.10 -37.41
C PRO A 37 -20.07 3.23 -35.90
N ILE A 38 -19.89 4.45 -35.37
CA ILE A 38 -19.90 4.73 -33.93
C ILE A 38 -21.22 4.32 -33.26
N GLU A 39 -22.32 4.30 -34.02
CA GLU A 39 -23.65 3.89 -33.58
C GLU A 39 -23.75 2.40 -33.25
N LYS A 40 -22.86 1.58 -33.82
CA LYS A 40 -22.78 0.14 -33.54
C LYS A 40 -21.94 -0.18 -32.29
N ILE A 41 -21.34 0.83 -31.69
CA ILE A 41 -20.47 0.67 -30.52
C ILE A 41 -21.19 1.16 -29.27
N SER A 42 -21.31 0.32 -28.26
CA SER A 42 -21.96 0.61 -26.99
C SER A 42 -20.99 0.51 -25.79
N PRO A 43 -21.15 1.37 -24.78
CA PRO A 43 -20.33 1.26 -23.57
C PRO A 43 -20.72 0.02 -22.76
N ASN A 44 -19.77 -0.49 -21.97
CA ASN A 44 -20.05 -1.57 -21.03
C ASN A 44 -20.84 -1.02 -19.83
N PRO A 45 -22.03 -1.58 -19.48
CA PRO A 45 -22.81 -1.14 -18.31
C PRO A 45 -22.09 -1.32 -16.97
N GLU A 46 -21.18 -2.29 -16.88
CA GLU A 46 -20.42 -2.61 -15.66
C GLU A 46 -19.10 -1.83 -15.54
N GLN A 47 -18.85 -0.84 -16.40
CA GLN A 47 -17.64 -0.02 -16.32
C GLN A 47 -17.52 0.66 -14.95
N PRO A 48 -16.40 0.49 -14.24
CA PRO A 48 -16.19 1.08 -12.92
C PRO A 48 -16.06 2.61 -12.96
N ARG A 49 -15.65 3.17 -14.12
CA ARG A 49 -15.47 4.60 -14.29
C ARG A 49 -16.77 5.30 -14.66
N LYS A 50 -17.43 5.90 -13.65
CA LYS A 50 -18.70 6.65 -13.85
C LYS A 50 -18.52 8.17 -14.01
N ARG A 51 -17.36 8.72 -13.61
CA ARG A 51 -17.09 10.17 -13.68
C ARG A 51 -15.94 10.43 -14.64
N PHE A 52 -16.17 11.33 -15.57
CA PHE A 52 -15.18 11.83 -16.53
C PHE A 52 -15.10 13.33 -16.33
N ASP A 53 -13.88 13.86 -16.27
CA ASP A 53 -13.69 15.31 -16.23
C ASP A 53 -14.10 15.88 -17.61
N PRO A 54 -15.03 16.84 -17.66
CA PRO A 54 -15.47 17.43 -18.92
C PRO A 54 -14.32 18.09 -19.68
N GLN A 55 -13.40 18.76 -18.98
CA GLN A 55 -12.27 19.45 -19.60
C GLN A 55 -11.30 18.48 -20.27
N ASP A 56 -10.97 17.38 -19.60
CA ASP A 56 -10.15 16.31 -20.16
C ASP A 56 -10.76 15.67 -21.42
N LEU A 57 -12.12 15.57 -21.46
CA LEU A 57 -12.81 15.02 -22.63
C LEU A 57 -12.84 16.02 -23.79
N ASP A 58 -12.98 17.31 -23.53
CA ASP A 58 -12.93 18.36 -24.54
C ASP A 58 -11.54 18.44 -25.19
N ASP A 59 -10.47 18.39 -24.39
CA ASP A 59 -9.10 18.40 -24.89
C ASP A 59 -8.84 17.16 -25.78
N LEU A 60 -9.31 15.99 -25.33
CA LEU A 60 -9.20 14.78 -26.13
C LEU A 60 -10.04 14.85 -27.43
N ALA A 61 -11.25 15.41 -27.38
CA ALA A 61 -12.09 15.59 -28.55
C ALA A 61 -11.45 16.56 -29.56
N ASN A 62 -10.80 17.62 -29.10
CA ASN A 62 -10.06 18.53 -29.96
C ASN A 62 -8.89 17.82 -30.65
N SER A 63 -8.11 17.05 -29.91
CA SER A 63 -7.02 16.23 -30.49
C SER A 63 -7.52 15.23 -31.51
N ILE A 64 -8.68 14.59 -31.25
CA ILE A 64 -9.30 13.62 -32.16
C ILE A 64 -9.82 14.31 -33.44
N ARG A 65 -10.33 15.54 -33.36
CA ARG A 65 -10.74 16.30 -34.56
C ARG A 65 -9.55 16.59 -35.50
N GLU A 66 -8.38 16.86 -34.90
CA GLU A 66 -7.18 17.22 -35.67
C GLU A 66 -6.45 15.99 -36.24
N LYS A 67 -6.34 14.93 -35.47
CA LYS A 67 -5.44 13.79 -35.77
C LYS A 67 -6.17 12.48 -35.98
N GLY A 68 -7.48 12.44 -35.77
CA GLY A 68 -8.24 11.19 -35.73
C GLY A 68 -7.96 10.38 -34.46
N VAL A 69 -8.53 9.19 -34.38
CA VAL A 69 -8.28 8.22 -33.31
C VAL A 69 -7.05 7.41 -33.69
N ILE A 70 -5.92 7.73 -33.07
CA ILE A 70 -4.62 7.08 -33.36
C ILE A 70 -4.58 5.65 -32.80
N GLN A 71 -5.14 5.43 -31.64
CA GLN A 71 -5.16 4.13 -30.98
C GLN A 71 -6.57 3.54 -31.06
N PRO A 72 -6.76 2.37 -31.70
CA PRO A 72 -8.07 1.76 -31.86
C PRO A 72 -8.70 1.38 -30.51
N LEU A 73 -10.04 1.27 -30.49
CA LEU A 73 -10.79 0.76 -29.34
C LEU A 73 -10.72 -0.76 -29.33
N ILE A 74 -10.64 -1.34 -28.14
CA ILE A 74 -10.79 -2.79 -27.99
C ILE A 74 -12.25 -3.08 -27.69
N VAL A 75 -12.87 -3.92 -28.52
CA VAL A 75 -14.29 -4.26 -28.42
C VAL A 75 -14.50 -5.77 -28.49
N ARG A 76 -15.61 -6.23 -27.91
CA ARG A 76 -16.13 -7.58 -28.17
C ARG A 76 -17.38 -7.52 -29.02
N ARG A 77 -17.57 -8.52 -29.84
CA ARG A 77 -18.79 -8.66 -30.65
C ARG A 77 -19.93 -9.23 -29.80
N ARG A 78 -21.12 -8.64 -29.92
CA ARG A 78 -22.37 -9.15 -29.35
C ARG A 78 -23.13 -9.98 -30.34
N ASP A 79 -24.05 -10.81 -29.84
CA ASP A 79 -24.89 -11.69 -30.70
C ASP A 79 -25.80 -10.92 -31.66
N ASP A 80 -26.15 -9.68 -31.29
CA ASP A 80 -26.97 -8.78 -32.14
C ASP A 80 -26.17 -8.08 -33.25
N GLY A 81 -24.88 -8.38 -33.40
CA GLY A 81 -23.99 -7.78 -34.36
C GLY A 81 -23.47 -6.40 -33.99
N THR A 82 -23.77 -5.90 -32.79
CA THR A 82 -23.16 -4.69 -32.19
C THR A 82 -21.84 -5.00 -31.52
N PHE A 83 -21.13 -3.96 -31.10
CA PHE A 83 -19.85 -4.06 -30.44
C PHE A 83 -19.92 -3.41 -29.05
N GLU A 84 -19.40 -4.09 -28.05
CA GLU A 84 -19.30 -3.56 -26.70
C GLU A 84 -17.86 -3.20 -26.39
N ILE A 85 -17.67 -2.01 -25.82
CA ILE A 85 -16.34 -1.48 -25.47
C ILE A 85 -15.78 -2.27 -24.27
N VAL A 86 -14.62 -2.87 -24.48
CA VAL A 86 -13.81 -3.49 -23.42
C VAL A 86 -12.80 -2.50 -22.89
N ALA A 87 -12.11 -1.74 -23.77
CA ALA A 87 -11.19 -0.68 -23.40
C ALA A 87 -11.27 0.49 -24.38
N GLY A 88 -11.10 1.73 -23.86
CA GLY A 88 -11.09 2.94 -24.67
C GLY A 88 -12.36 3.78 -24.60
N GLU A 89 -13.19 3.69 -23.56
CA GLU A 89 -14.43 4.45 -23.42
C GLU A 89 -14.23 5.98 -23.51
N ARG A 90 -13.13 6.53 -22.97
CA ARG A 90 -12.80 7.97 -23.11
C ARG A 90 -12.69 8.37 -24.59
N ARG A 91 -12.00 7.54 -25.38
CA ARG A 91 -11.82 7.76 -26.83
C ARG A 91 -13.16 7.71 -27.56
N TRP A 92 -14.03 6.76 -27.23
CA TRP A 92 -15.37 6.68 -27.79
C TRP A 92 -16.21 7.93 -27.47
N ARG A 93 -16.27 8.37 -26.21
CA ARG A 93 -16.99 9.58 -25.80
C ARG A 93 -16.44 10.85 -26.47
N ALA A 94 -15.12 11.00 -26.48
CA ALA A 94 -14.48 12.14 -27.15
C ALA A 94 -14.69 12.12 -28.67
N SER A 95 -14.79 10.95 -29.29
CA SER A 95 -15.12 10.82 -30.73
C SER A 95 -16.55 11.19 -31.04
N GLN A 96 -17.51 10.92 -30.12
CA GLN A 96 -18.88 11.42 -30.25
C GLN A 96 -18.91 12.95 -30.19
N MET A 97 -18.17 13.57 -29.25
CA MET A 97 -18.03 15.02 -29.16
C MET A 97 -17.32 15.62 -30.37
N ALA A 98 -16.40 14.88 -30.97
CA ALA A 98 -15.71 15.24 -32.21
C ALA A 98 -16.56 15.01 -33.47
N GLN A 99 -17.77 14.42 -33.36
CA GLN A 99 -18.70 14.10 -34.45
C GLN A 99 -18.12 13.16 -35.50
N LEU A 100 -17.27 12.20 -35.08
CA LEU A 100 -16.79 11.15 -35.97
C LEU A 100 -17.89 10.13 -36.24
N HIS A 101 -17.99 9.68 -37.51
CA HIS A 101 -18.99 8.68 -37.91
C HIS A 101 -18.47 7.24 -37.77
N GLU A 102 -17.17 7.03 -37.89
CA GLU A 102 -16.54 5.72 -37.81
C GLU A 102 -15.33 5.76 -36.85
N LEU A 103 -15.08 4.64 -36.22
CA LEU A 103 -13.95 4.49 -35.29
C LEU A 103 -13.13 3.24 -35.66
N PRO A 104 -11.80 3.33 -35.50
CA PRO A 104 -10.94 2.17 -35.57
C PRO A 104 -11.15 1.28 -34.34
N ILE A 105 -11.45 0.00 -34.58
CA ILE A 105 -11.64 -0.98 -33.51
C ILE A 105 -10.79 -2.22 -33.75
N ILE A 106 -10.47 -2.89 -32.69
CA ILE A 106 -9.92 -4.25 -32.67
C ILE A 106 -10.96 -5.14 -32.02
N VAL A 107 -11.49 -6.12 -32.77
CA VAL A 107 -12.45 -7.07 -32.23
C VAL A 107 -11.71 -8.24 -31.62
N ARG A 108 -12.01 -8.54 -30.38
CA ARG A 108 -11.50 -9.71 -29.67
C ARG A 108 -12.64 -10.48 -29.01
N GLU A 109 -12.47 -11.77 -28.91
CA GLU A 109 -13.41 -12.62 -28.16
C GLU A 109 -13.07 -12.55 -26.69
N PHE A 110 -13.99 -11.98 -25.90
CA PHE A 110 -13.92 -11.92 -24.46
C PHE A 110 -15.20 -12.51 -23.85
N THR A 111 -15.03 -13.32 -22.83
CA THR A 111 -16.13 -13.70 -21.95
C THR A 111 -16.52 -12.52 -21.06
N ASP A 112 -17.71 -12.53 -20.45
CA ASP A 112 -18.13 -11.47 -19.51
C ASP A 112 -17.15 -11.33 -18.34
N VAL A 113 -16.59 -12.45 -17.89
CA VAL A 113 -15.60 -12.50 -16.82
C VAL A 113 -14.30 -11.77 -17.21
N GLU A 114 -13.79 -12.03 -18.42
CA GLU A 114 -12.58 -11.38 -18.93
C GLU A 114 -12.79 -9.88 -19.20
N VAL A 115 -13.97 -9.48 -19.69
CA VAL A 115 -14.30 -8.05 -19.86
C VAL A 115 -14.26 -7.31 -18.52
N LEU A 116 -14.85 -7.91 -17.49
CA LEU A 116 -14.82 -7.31 -16.14
C LEU A 116 -13.40 -7.26 -15.55
N GLU A 117 -12.62 -8.30 -15.78
CA GLU A 117 -11.20 -8.36 -15.37
C GLU A 117 -10.40 -7.21 -16.01
N VAL A 118 -10.52 -7.04 -17.31
CA VAL A 118 -9.88 -5.96 -18.07
C VAL A 118 -10.26 -4.60 -17.54
N ALA A 119 -11.56 -4.38 -17.29
CA ALA A 119 -12.06 -3.10 -16.79
C ALA A 119 -11.50 -2.76 -15.40
N ILE A 120 -11.33 -3.75 -14.52
CA ILE A 120 -10.73 -3.55 -13.20
C ILE A 120 -9.23 -3.24 -13.33
N ILE A 121 -8.52 -3.96 -14.19
CA ILE A 121 -7.08 -3.75 -14.43
C ILE A 121 -6.83 -2.35 -15.01
N GLU A 122 -7.60 -1.93 -16.02
CA GLU A 122 -7.52 -0.59 -16.60
C GLU A 122 -7.73 0.49 -15.52
N ASN A 123 -8.74 0.28 -14.66
CA ASN A 123 -9.01 1.19 -13.56
C ASN A 123 -7.87 1.26 -12.55
N ILE A 124 -7.23 0.12 -12.19
CA ILE A 124 -6.08 0.09 -11.28
C ILE A 124 -4.85 0.81 -11.87
N GLN A 125 -4.69 0.82 -13.19
CA GLN A 125 -3.55 1.46 -13.86
C GLN A 125 -3.67 2.99 -13.98
N ARG A 126 -4.73 3.58 -13.47
CA ARG A 126 -4.92 5.03 -13.49
C ARG A 126 -3.92 5.72 -12.57
N ALA A 127 -3.40 6.86 -13.04
CA ALA A 127 -2.41 7.64 -12.28
C ALA A 127 -3.01 8.43 -11.09
N ASP A 128 -4.34 8.63 -11.10
CA ASP A 128 -5.09 9.43 -10.12
C ASP A 128 -5.75 8.61 -9.00
N LEU A 129 -5.50 7.29 -8.93
CA LEU A 129 -6.04 6.44 -7.87
C LEU A 129 -5.41 6.71 -6.52
N ASN A 130 -6.24 6.76 -5.49
CA ASN A 130 -5.73 6.71 -4.14
C ASN A 130 -5.38 5.27 -3.71
N SER A 131 -4.57 5.13 -2.68
CA SER A 131 -4.08 3.83 -2.20
C SER A 131 -5.18 2.87 -1.74
N ILE A 132 -6.33 3.38 -1.31
CA ILE A 132 -7.47 2.56 -0.86
C ILE A 132 -8.25 2.03 -2.06
N GLU A 133 -8.43 2.85 -3.10
CA GLU A 133 -9.05 2.42 -4.35
C GLU A 133 -8.20 1.36 -5.07
N GLU A 134 -6.88 1.57 -5.12
CA GLU A 134 -5.94 0.61 -5.67
C GLU A 134 -6.01 -0.73 -4.90
N ALA A 135 -6.02 -0.68 -3.56
CA ALA A 135 -6.16 -1.87 -2.71
C ALA A 135 -7.50 -2.59 -2.95
N ALA A 136 -8.60 -1.85 -3.09
CA ALA A 136 -9.93 -2.40 -3.37
C ALA A 136 -9.97 -3.11 -4.74
N GLY A 137 -9.33 -2.55 -5.76
CA GLY A 137 -9.15 -3.18 -7.06
C GLY A 137 -8.40 -4.50 -6.97
N TYR A 138 -7.28 -4.54 -6.23
CA TYR A 138 -6.54 -5.78 -6.01
C TYR A 138 -7.37 -6.83 -5.27
N ARG A 139 -8.11 -6.44 -4.25
CA ARG A 139 -9.03 -7.33 -3.52
C ARG A 139 -10.07 -7.92 -4.47
N GLN A 140 -10.65 -7.08 -5.32
CA GLN A 140 -11.67 -7.49 -6.28
C GLN A 140 -11.12 -8.51 -7.30
N LEU A 141 -9.88 -8.31 -7.79
CA LEU A 141 -9.20 -9.27 -8.67
C LEU A 141 -8.94 -10.61 -7.98
N MET A 142 -8.57 -10.60 -6.70
CA MET A 142 -8.38 -11.84 -5.92
C MET A 142 -9.68 -12.59 -5.69
N ASP A 143 -10.72 -11.87 -5.23
CA ASP A 143 -11.97 -12.49 -4.77
C ASP A 143 -12.83 -13.00 -5.94
N ARG A 144 -12.87 -12.25 -7.09
CA ARG A 144 -13.69 -12.61 -8.25
C ARG A 144 -13.00 -13.54 -9.22
N PHE A 145 -11.69 -13.38 -9.42
CA PHE A 145 -10.95 -14.09 -10.48
C PHE A 145 -9.90 -15.06 -9.91
N GLY A 146 -9.73 -15.13 -8.58
CA GLY A 146 -8.80 -16.06 -7.94
C GLY A 146 -7.32 -15.75 -8.22
N HIS A 147 -6.99 -14.50 -8.56
CA HIS A 147 -5.60 -14.12 -8.76
C HIS A 147 -4.82 -14.15 -7.46
N THR A 148 -3.57 -14.61 -7.55
CA THR A 148 -2.64 -14.52 -6.43
C THR A 148 -1.89 -13.20 -6.43
N GLN A 149 -1.40 -12.77 -5.27
CA GLN A 149 -0.60 -11.55 -5.16
C GLN A 149 0.65 -11.59 -6.07
N GLU A 150 1.24 -12.77 -6.26
CA GLU A 150 2.38 -12.98 -7.14
C GLU A 150 2.03 -12.71 -8.60
N LYS A 151 0.94 -13.31 -9.09
CA LYS A 151 0.48 -13.13 -10.47
C LYS A 151 0.13 -11.68 -10.76
N MET A 152 -0.54 -11.00 -9.81
CA MET A 152 -0.85 -9.58 -9.96
C MET A 152 0.40 -8.71 -9.96
N ALA A 153 1.39 -9.03 -9.11
CA ALA A 153 2.66 -8.31 -9.04
C ALA A 153 3.41 -8.39 -10.38
N GLU A 154 3.51 -9.59 -10.94
CA GLU A 154 4.11 -9.83 -12.27
C GLU A 154 3.36 -9.07 -13.36
N ALA A 155 2.04 -9.24 -13.41
CA ALA A 155 1.19 -8.64 -14.44
C ALA A 155 1.16 -7.11 -14.41
N LEU A 156 1.21 -6.48 -13.24
CA LEU A 156 1.10 -5.03 -13.09
C LEU A 156 2.46 -4.34 -12.93
N GLY A 157 3.58 -5.09 -13.01
CA GLY A 157 4.92 -4.54 -12.84
C GLY A 157 5.16 -3.97 -11.43
N LYS A 158 4.46 -4.49 -10.42
CA LYS A 158 4.58 -4.06 -9.02
C LYS A 158 5.28 -5.13 -8.20
N SER A 159 5.84 -4.76 -7.04
CA SER A 159 6.37 -5.78 -6.13
C SER A 159 5.23 -6.48 -5.36
N ARG A 160 5.36 -7.78 -5.08
CA ARG A 160 4.43 -8.52 -4.22
C ARG A 160 4.24 -7.83 -2.87
N SER A 161 5.32 -7.29 -2.30
CA SER A 161 5.27 -6.57 -1.02
C SER A 161 4.44 -5.29 -1.10
N HIS A 162 4.45 -4.57 -2.23
CA HIS A 162 3.59 -3.42 -2.47
C HIS A 162 2.12 -3.80 -2.42
N ILE A 163 1.71 -4.81 -3.19
CA ILE A 163 0.32 -5.31 -3.22
C ILE A 163 -0.12 -5.80 -1.83
N ALA A 164 0.73 -6.58 -1.15
CA ALA A 164 0.43 -7.07 0.20
C ALA A 164 0.23 -5.94 1.21
N ASN A 165 1.04 -4.87 1.12
CA ASN A 165 0.93 -3.71 2.00
C ASN A 165 -0.36 -2.94 1.74
N LEU A 166 -0.75 -2.74 0.48
CA LEU A 166 -2.02 -2.09 0.12
C LEU A 166 -3.22 -2.91 0.59
N LEU A 167 -3.24 -4.21 0.35
CA LEU A 167 -4.32 -5.09 0.82
C LEU A 167 -4.50 -5.07 2.34
N ARG A 168 -3.40 -4.91 3.11
CA ARG A 168 -3.50 -4.78 4.57
C ARG A 168 -4.21 -3.50 5.00
N LEU A 169 -4.16 -2.41 4.21
CA LEU A 169 -4.87 -1.18 4.54
C LEU A 169 -6.37 -1.40 4.66
N LEU A 170 -6.95 -2.30 3.86
CA LEU A 170 -8.39 -2.61 3.89
C LEU A 170 -8.85 -3.27 5.21
N ASN A 171 -7.91 -3.67 6.08
CA ASN A 171 -8.25 -4.17 7.42
C ASN A 171 -8.44 -3.06 8.46
N LEU A 172 -8.21 -1.79 8.07
CA LEU A 172 -8.42 -0.65 8.95
C LEU A 172 -9.92 -0.31 9.04
N PRO A 173 -10.36 0.29 10.16
CA PRO A 173 -11.71 0.81 10.29
C PRO A 173 -12.03 1.86 9.23
N GLU A 174 -13.30 1.92 8.80
CA GLU A 174 -13.74 2.81 7.72
C GLU A 174 -13.41 4.29 7.97
N ASN A 175 -13.50 4.75 9.23
CA ASN A 175 -13.13 6.11 9.62
C ASN A 175 -11.66 6.44 9.30
N VAL A 176 -10.75 5.46 9.46
CA VAL A 176 -9.32 5.65 9.14
C VAL A 176 -9.09 5.58 7.63
N LEU A 177 -9.82 4.70 6.92
CA LEU A 177 -9.78 4.63 5.46
C LEU A 177 -10.24 5.95 4.83
N GLU A 178 -11.27 6.58 5.40
CA GLU A 178 -11.75 7.87 4.92
C GLU A 178 -10.70 8.98 5.09
N MET A 179 -9.98 9.03 6.22
CA MET A 179 -8.87 9.96 6.42
C MET A 179 -7.75 9.77 5.38
N VAL A 180 -7.53 8.53 4.91
CA VAL A 180 -6.57 8.27 3.83
C VAL A 180 -7.14 8.72 2.47
N ARG A 181 -8.43 8.51 2.19
CA ARG A 181 -9.07 8.98 0.95
C ARG A 181 -9.06 10.51 0.83
N GLN A 182 -9.24 11.21 1.95
CA GLN A 182 -9.21 12.67 2.03
C GLN A 182 -7.78 13.25 1.97
N GLY A 183 -6.76 12.40 2.13
CA GLY A 183 -5.36 12.80 2.12
C GLY A 183 -4.83 13.31 3.47
N ASP A 184 -5.64 13.27 4.54
CA ASP A 184 -5.23 13.63 5.90
C ASP A 184 -4.15 12.68 6.44
N LEU A 185 -4.21 11.41 5.98
CA LEU A 185 -3.20 10.39 6.27
C LEU A 185 -2.63 9.83 4.96
N THR A 186 -1.31 9.65 4.92
CA THR A 186 -0.68 8.92 3.80
C THR A 186 -0.83 7.42 3.98
N ALA A 187 -0.71 6.65 2.89
CA ALA A 187 -0.67 5.18 2.94
C ALA A 187 0.44 4.65 3.87
N GLY A 188 1.55 5.39 4.01
CA GLY A 188 2.62 5.10 4.96
C GLY A 188 2.15 5.14 6.41
N HIS A 189 1.43 6.20 6.81
CA HIS A 189 0.83 6.32 8.14
C HIS A 189 -0.22 5.21 8.38
N ALA A 190 -1.11 4.99 7.42
CA ALA A 190 -2.14 3.96 7.52
C ALA A 190 -1.53 2.56 7.73
N ARG A 191 -0.45 2.23 7.01
CA ARG A 191 0.26 0.95 7.16
C ARG A 191 0.77 0.75 8.59
N THR A 192 1.25 1.78 9.26
CA THR A 192 1.73 1.68 10.64
C THR A 192 0.61 1.41 11.64
N LEU A 193 -0.62 1.85 11.31
CA LEU A 193 -1.81 1.67 12.15
C LEU A 193 -2.41 0.26 12.09
N VAL A 194 -2.14 -0.52 11.03
CA VAL A 194 -2.71 -1.88 10.84
C VAL A 194 -2.50 -2.81 12.04
N PRO A 195 -1.32 -2.86 12.69
CA PRO A 195 -1.09 -3.75 13.83
C PRO A 195 -1.63 -3.19 15.15
N SER A 196 -2.22 -2.00 15.19
CA SER A 196 -2.71 -1.36 16.41
C SER A 196 -4.12 -1.86 16.78
N LYS A 197 -4.40 -1.91 18.10
CA LYS A 197 -5.75 -2.20 18.62
C LYS A 197 -6.68 -0.97 18.56
N ASN A 198 -6.10 0.23 18.57
CA ASN A 198 -6.83 1.51 18.60
C ASN A 198 -6.44 2.43 17.42
N PRO A 199 -6.60 1.97 16.15
CA PRO A 199 -6.11 2.71 14.99
C PRO A 199 -6.75 4.09 14.84
N GLU A 200 -8.03 4.26 15.19
CA GLU A 200 -8.72 5.55 15.09
C GLU A 200 -8.15 6.63 16.03
N LYS A 201 -7.87 6.26 17.29
CA LYS A 201 -7.29 7.17 18.26
C LYS A 201 -5.90 7.62 17.82
N LEU A 202 -5.08 6.67 17.37
CA LEU A 202 -3.73 6.95 16.90
C LEU A 202 -3.74 7.76 15.60
N ALA A 203 -4.67 7.50 14.68
CA ALA A 203 -4.86 8.28 13.46
C ALA A 203 -5.09 9.76 13.79
N LYS A 204 -6.01 10.05 14.71
CA LYS A 204 -6.28 11.43 15.17
C LYS A 204 -5.06 12.08 15.82
N GLN A 205 -4.27 11.33 16.58
CA GLN A 205 -3.04 11.86 17.19
C GLN A 205 -1.95 12.16 16.13
N ILE A 206 -1.82 11.32 15.12
CA ILE A 206 -0.89 11.51 14.02
C ILE A 206 -1.25 12.78 13.24
N ILE A 207 -2.54 12.98 12.92
CA ILE A 207 -3.03 14.16 12.20
C ILE A 207 -2.83 15.42 13.05
N ALA A 208 -3.29 15.41 14.30
CA ALA A 208 -3.19 16.57 15.19
C ALA A 208 -1.74 16.98 15.48
N GLY A 209 -0.84 16.02 15.55
CA GLY A 209 0.59 16.25 15.78
C GLY A 209 1.42 16.50 14.52
N GLY A 210 0.85 16.39 13.33
CA GLY A 210 1.60 16.48 12.05
C GLY A 210 2.78 15.51 12.00
N LEU A 211 2.63 14.30 12.56
CA LEU A 211 3.74 13.39 12.78
C LEU A 211 4.23 12.79 11.45
N SER A 212 5.53 12.59 11.32
CA SER A 212 6.09 11.81 10.22
C SER A 212 5.79 10.31 10.39
N VAL A 213 5.89 9.52 9.31
CA VAL A 213 5.68 8.04 9.37
C VAL A 213 6.59 7.39 10.42
N ARG A 214 7.85 7.81 10.54
CA ARG A 214 8.78 7.29 11.54
C ARG A 214 8.36 7.65 12.99
N ALA A 215 7.85 8.86 13.19
CA ALA A 215 7.34 9.28 14.48
C ALA A 215 6.05 8.51 14.84
N ALA A 216 5.19 8.26 13.87
CA ALA A 216 4.00 7.42 14.03
C ALA A 216 4.37 5.98 14.41
N GLU A 217 5.36 5.38 13.75
CA GLU A 217 5.89 4.04 14.09
C GLU A 217 6.39 3.99 15.54
N ALA A 218 7.15 5.01 15.97
CA ALA A 218 7.64 5.10 17.35
C ALA A 218 6.50 5.24 18.37
N LEU A 219 5.48 6.05 18.05
CA LEU A 219 4.29 6.22 18.89
C LEU A 219 3.54 4.89 19.08
N ILE A 220 3.29 4.17 17.98
CA ILE A 220 2.58 2.90 17.99
C ILE A 220 3.36 1.83 18.76
N LYS A 221 4.68 1.76 18.53
CA LYS A 221 5.55 0.84 19.27
C LYS A 221 5.53 1.10 20.77
N LYS A 222 5.52 2.38 21.18
CA LYS A 222 5.42 2.78 22.59
C LYS A 222 4.06 2.37 23.19
N GLU A 223 2.96 2.54 22.44
CA GLU A 223 1.63 2.12 22.90
C GLU A 223 1.53 0.60 23.04
N GLN A 224 2.02 -0.17 22.06
CA GLN A 224 2.08 -1.63 22.14
C GLN A 224 2.94 -2.13 23.31
N GLN A 225 4.07 -1.48 23.57
CA GLN A 225 4.91 -1.80 24.73
C GLN A 225 4.20 -1.49 26.04
N ALA A 226 3.51 -0.36 26.12
CA ALA A 226 2.75 0.04 27.30
C ALA A 226 1.54 -0.87 27.58
N GLU A 227 0.94 -1.45 26.53
CA GLU A 227 -0.15 -2.44 26.67
C GLU A 227 0.37 -3.83 27.07
N ASN A 228 1.51 -4.26 26.54
CA ASN A 228 2.15 -5.53 26.89
C ASN A 228 2.77 -5.52 28.30
N GLU A 229 3.15 -4.35 28.78
CA GLU A 229 3.51 -4.11 30.17
C GLU A 229 2.22 -3.88 30.96
N GLY A 230 1.51 -4.97 31.35
CA GLY A 230 0.30 -4.92 32.16
C GLY A 230 0.46 -4.06 33.42
N PRO A 231 -0.64 -3.68 34.11
CA PRO A 231 -0.63 -2.73 35.22
C PRO A 231 0.35 -3.05 36.34
N ASN A 232 0.76 -4.30 36.50
CA ASN A 232 1.76 -4.71 37.50
C ASN A 232 3.20 -4.30 37.17
N LYS A 233 3.55 -4.03 35.88
CA LYS A 233 4.91 -3.55 35.56
C LYS A 233 5.03 -2.02 35.59
N ARG A 234 3.93 -1.28 35.49
CA ARG A 234 3.93 0.18 35.72
C ARG A 234 4.15 0.53 37.17
N ALA A 235 3.61 -0.27 38.09
CA ALA A 235 3.90 -0.11 39.55
C ALA A 235 5.37 -0.44 39.85
N ALA A 236 6.00 -1.38 39.15
CA ALA A 236 7.41 -1.73 39.34
C ALA A 236 8.39 -0.69 38.77
N LYS A 237 8.00 0.11 37.75
CA LYS A 237 8.86 1.22 37.26
C LYS A 237 8.78 2.49 38.07
N SER A 238 7.70 2.71 38.83
CA SER A 238 7.60 3.83 39.77
C SER A 238 8.17 3.50 41.14
N SER A 239 8.44 2.23 41.45
CA SER A 239 9.04 1.79 42.71
C SER A 239 10.58 1.61 42.64
N ASN A 240 11.21 2.07 41.57
CA ASN A 240 12.67 2.12 41.49
C ASN A 240 13.20 3.43 42.09
N GLU A 241 12.56 3.93 43.15
CA GLU A 241 13.23 4.80 44.09
C GLU A 241 14.25 3.94 44.81
N LYS A 242 15.52 4.09 44.40
CA LYS A 242 16.65 3.52 45.13
C LYS A 242 16.51 3.92 46.58
N ASP A 243 16.61 2.94 47.46
CA ASP A 243 16.59 3.16 48.93
C ASP A 243 17.58 4.27 49.30
N ALA A 244 17.22 5.08 50.26
CA ALA A 244 18.06 6.20 50.72
C ALA A 244 19.48 5.71 51.08
N ASP A 245 19.58 4.54 51.68
CA ASP A 245 20.83 3.90 52.06
C ASP A 245 21.68 3.50 50.82
N THR A 246 21.04 3.01 49.76
CA THR A 246 21.72 2.68 48.50
C THR A 246 22.26 3.93 47.79
N ARG A 247 21.53 5.06 47.86
CA ARG A 247 22.01 6.35 47.31
C ARG A 247 23.17 6.92 48.09
N ALA A 248 23.11 6.81 49.44
CA ALA A 248 24.20 7.25 50.29
C ALA A 248 25.47 6.43 49.98
N LEU A 249 25.35 5.11 49.88
CA LEU A 249 26.45 4.23 49.56
C LEU A 249 27.02 4.48 48.15
N GLU A 250 26.17 4.77 47.13
CA GLU A 250 26.63 5.20 45.80
C GLU A 250 27.45 6.50 45.88
N GLY A 251 26.99 7.46 46.69
CA GLY A 251 27.68 8.73 46.91
C GLY A 251 29.06 8.54 47.55
N ASP A 252 29.11 7.76 48.62
CA ASP A 252 30.35 7.47 49.35
C ASP A 252 31.36 6.72 48.49
N LEU A 253 30.91 5.70 47.76
CA LEU A 253 31.76 4.94 46.84
C LEU A 253 32.26 5.82 45.68
N SER A 254 31.40 6.66 45.12
CA SER A 254 31.80 7.57 44.05
C SER A 254 32.81 8.61 44.50
N ALA A 255 32.69 9.15 45.75
CA ALA A 255 33.63 10.07 46.33
C ALA A 255 34.98 9.42 46.62
N ASN A 256 34.97 8.19 47.13
CA ASN A 256 36.20 7.45 47.45
C ASN A 256 36.96 6.96 46.22
N LEU A 257 36.25 6.55 45.19
CA LEU A 257 36.85 6.02 43.95
C LEU A 257 37.18 7.10 42.92
N GLY A 258 36.59 8.31 43.06
CA GLY A 258 36.70 9.35 42.02
C GLY A 258 35.95 9.03 40.71
N LEU A 259 35.17 7.95 40.70
CA LEU A 259 34.46 7.44 39.54
C LEU A 259 32.96 7.36 39.83
N LYS A 260 32.13 7.49 38.79
CA LYS A 260 30.68 7.35 38.94
C LYS A 260 30.32 5.88 39.22
N VAL A 261 29.82 5.59 40.43
CA VAL A 261 29.36 4.28 40.86
C VAL A 261 27.84 4.18 40.75
N THR A 262 27.31 3.09 40.23
CA THR A 262 25.87 2.81 40.19
C THR A 262 25.62 1.43 40.78
N LEU A 263 24.80 1.35 41.84
CA LEU A 263 24.38 0.10 42.48
C LEU A 263 22.98 -0.28 41.98
N ASN A 264 22.84 -1.46 41.41
CA ASN A 264 21.57 -2.01 40.98
C ASN A 264 21.26 -3.24 41.82
N HIS A 265 20.40 -3.08 42.80
CA HIS A 265 19.94 -4.21 43.59
C HIS A 265 18.41 -4.18 43.69
N LYS A 266 17.77 -5.33 43.75
CA LYS A 266 16.32 -5.43 43.90
C LYS A 266 15.97 -5.47 45.39
N PRO A 267 14.98 -4.69 45.83
CA PRO A 267 14.53 -4.74 47.23
C PRO A 267 14.19 -6.18 47.66
N GLY A 268 14.77 -6.64 48.76
CA GLY A 268 14.54 -7.96 49.33
C GLY A 268 15.37 -9.12 48.70
N GLN A 269 16.36 -8.81 47.85
CA GLN A 269 17.34 -9.79 47.37
C GLN A 269 18.74 -9.42 47.87
N GLU A 270 19.53 -10.44 48.29
CA GLU A 270 20.91 -10.25 48.74
C GLU A 270 21.91 -10.07 47.60
N ALA A 271 21.49 -10.36 46.35
CA ALA A 271 22.31 -10.23 45.16
C ALA A 271 22.06 -8.92 44.44
N GLY A 272 23.13 -8.27 43.95
CA GLY A 272 23.06 -7.02 43.21
C GLY A 272 24.19 -6.90 42.19
N GLN A 273 24.18 -5.81 41.45
CA GLN A 273 25.20 -5.47 40.45
C GLN A 273 25.74 -4.08 40.78
N MET A 274 27.06 -3.93 40.83
CA MET A 274 27.75 -2.67 40.89
C MET A 274 28.34 -2.34 39.55
N VAL A 275 28.06 -1.15 39.03
CA VAL A 275 28.56 -0.66 37.73
C VAL A 275 29.42 0.57 37.99
N LEU A 276 30.68 0.50 37.54
CA LEU A 276 31.65 1.59 37.59
C LEU A 276 31.77 2.20 36.21
N HIS A 277 31.63 3.51 36.13
CA HIS A 277 31.76 4.26 34.87
C HIS A 277 33.10 4.97 34.85
N TYR A 278 33.94 4.68 33.88
CA TYR A 278 35.20 5.38 33.62
C TYR A 278 35.12 6.15 32.29
N THR A 279 35.90 7.22 32.18
CA THR A 279 35.94 8.08 30.98
C THR A 279 37.28 8.02 30.27
N THR A 280 38.34 7.60 30.99
CA THR A 280 39.69 7.45 30.40
C THR A 280 40.28 6.07 30.75
N MET A 281 41.28 5.63 29.98
CA MET A 281 41.98 4.36 30.22
C MET A 281 42.82 4.43 31.51
N ASP A 282 43.34 5.62 31.84
CA ASP A 282 44.11 5.84 33.06
C ASP A 282 43.24 5.60 34.32
N GLU A 283 41.98 6.06 34.30
CA GLU A 283 41.00 5.80 35.35
C GLU A 283 40.70 4.28 35.49
N LEU A 284 40.67 3.54 34.39
CA LEU A 284 40.49 2.10 34.41
C LEU A 284 41.72 1.39 35.03
N ASP A 285 42.94 1.81 34.66
CA ASP A 285 44.16 1.23 35.16
C ASP A 285 44.33 1.51 36.69
N GLU A 286 44.00 2.71 37.16
CA GLU A 286 43.98 3.03 38.59
C GLU A 286 42.95 2.17 39.33
N LEU A 287 41.76 1.96 38.76
CA LEU A 287 40.75 1.09 39.33
C LEU A 287 41.23 -0.36 39.43
N CYS A 288 41.88 -0.88 38.37
CA CYS A 288 42.44 -2.20 38.36
C CYS A 288 43.55 -2.39 39.41
N GLN A 289 44.43 -1.38 39.58
CA GLN A 289 45.43 -1.39 40.64
C GLN A 289 44.81 -1.43 42.04
N ARG A 290 43.80 -0.62 42.32
CA ARG A 290 43.10 -0.60 43.62
C ARG A 290 42.37 -1.93 43.90
N LEU A 291 41.77 -2.57 42.91
CA LEU A 291 41.08 -3.85 43.05
C LEU A 291 42.06 -5.03 43.17
N SER A 292 43.31 -4.92 42.63
CA SER A 292 44.33 -5.94 42.68
C SER A 292 45.23 -5.83 43.91
N ALA A 293 45.22 -4.71 44.62
CA ALA A 293 45.98 -4.49 45.85
C ALA A 293 45.20 -5.04 47.06
N SER A 294 45.05 -6.39 47.14
CA SER A 294 44.56 -7.14 48.30
C SER A 294 45.63 -8.01 48.84
#